data_24a6857f31c3558402f5a539bc75b346
#
_entry.id   24a6857f31c3558402f5a539bc75b346
#
_cell.length_a   1.000
_cell.length_b   1.000
_cell.length_c   1.000
_cell.angle_alpha   90.00
_cell.angle_beta   90.00
_cell.angle_gamma   90.00
#
_symmetry.space_group_name_H-M   'P 1'
#
loop_
_entity.id
_entity.type
_entity.pdbx_description
1 polymer ?
#
loop_
_entity_poly.entity_id
_entity_poly.type
_entity_poly.pdbx_seq_one_letter_code
_entity_poly.pdbx_strand_id
1 'polypeptide(L)'
;QFIRKMIDSDVLPQADYFKLEKEIDAMLQGLYFKAKKSKRPFIEVIDDYLDKQPLTQKEREDILDLWRKRNKALSLPLFENEEEVMDYRIFLDMDGVLVDFDQQFKDLTGMMPREFESKYTTEEFWAAIDKAGVGFWRGMDWMPGGEALYNRAAQYDHFLLSSPSRSEISKIGKRLWRRDNTPNTKLYLARSYNKRKFAAPNHILIDDRADNVQQWKDAGGIGILYKSADQVNKELDKLGL
;
A
#
# COMPACT_ATOMS: atom_id res chain seq x y z
N GLN A 1 -32.58 -19.14 12.98
CA GLN A 1 -33.71 -20.05 12.64
C GLN A 1 -34.99 -19.75 13.45
N PHE A 2 -34.88 -19.50 14.79
CA PHE A 2 -36.03 -19.20 15.62
C PHE A 2 -36.72 -17.88 15.26
N ILE A 3 -35.96 -16.80 15.07
CA ILE A 3 -36.49 -15.47 14.73
C ILE A 3 -37.16 -15.50 13.35
N ARG A 4 -36.57 -16.20 12.37
CA ARG A 4 -37.15 -16.36 11.04
C ARG A 4 -38.52 -17.08 11.09
N LYS A 5 -38.63 -18.06 11.96
CA LYS A 5 -39.94 -18.73 12.22
C LYS A 5 -40.98 -17.79 12.82
N MET A 6 -40.56 -16.81 13.66
CA MET A 6 -41.46 -15.79 14.21
C MET A 6 -41.98 -14.82 13.16
N ILE A 7 -41.16 -14.46 12.14
CA ILE A 7 -41.59 -13.66 11.01
C ILE A 7 -42.54 -14.45 10.13
N ASP A 8 -42.19 -15.70 9.79
CA ASP A 8 -43.01 -16.59 8.98
C ASP A 8 -44.36 -16.91 9.61
N SER A 9 -44.51 -16.70 10.92
CA SER A 9 -45.76 -16.87 11.68
C SER A 9 -46.46 -15.54 12.03
N ASP A 10 -46.09 -14.42 11.40
CA ASP A 10 -46.62 -13.07 11.65
C ASP A 10 -46.49 -12.56 13.10
N VAL A 11 -45.60 -13.18 13.91
CA VAL A 11 -45.35 -12.78 15.28
C VAL A 11 -44.39 -11.60 15.41
N LEU A 12 -43.49 -11.43 14.40
CA LEU A 12 -42.57 -10.32 14.32
C LEU A 12 -42.66 -9.62 12.94
N PRO A 13 -42.98 -8.32 12.89
CA PRO A 13 -42.96 -7.57 11.63
C PRO A 13 -41.61 -7.66 10.92
N GLN A 14 -41.60 -7.77 9.61
CA GLN A 14 -40.41 -7.87 8.79
C GLN A 14 -39.43 -6.69 9.03
N ALA A 15 -39.98 -5.49 9.18
CA ALA A 15 -39.17 -4.29 9.45
C ALA A 15 -38.42 -4.37 10.79
N ASP A 16 -38.99 -4.99 11.83
CA ASP A 16 -38.36 -5.12 13.13
C ASP A 16 -37.25 -6.18 13.15
N TYR A 17 -37.37 -7.21 12.30
CA TYR A 17 -36.29 -8.18 12.10
C TYR A 17 -35.01 -7.51 11.61
N PHE A 18 -35.07 -6.58 10.66
CA PHE A 18 -33.92 -5.85 10.13
C PHE A 18 -33.32 -4.85 11.10
N LYS A 19 -33.92 -4.65 12.27
CA LYS A 19 -33.43 -3.77 13.34
C LYS A 19 -32.75 -4.55 14.47
N LEU A 20 -32.74 -5.88 14.45
CA LEU A 20 -32.07 -6.69 15.46
C LEU A 20 -30.56 -6.66 15.24
N GLU A 21 -29.80 -6.16 16.21
CA GLU A 21 -28.35 -5.94 16.08
C GLU A 21 -27.56 -7.17 15.60
N LYS A 22 -27.84 -8.34 16.19
CA LYS A 22 -27.16 -9.59 15.81
C LYS A 22 -27.44 -10.03 14.38
N GLU A 23 -28.63 -9.75 13.86
CA GLU A 23 -29.01 -10.08 12.51
C GLU A 23 -28.43 -9.08 11.50
N ILE A 24 -28.33 -7.80 11.90
CA ILE A 24 -27.69 -6.76 11.08
C ILE A 24 -26.26 -7.16 10.76
N ASP A 25 -25.46 -7.54 11.75
CA ASP A 25 -24.06 -7.89 11.55
C ASP A 25 -23.91 -9.06 10.57
N ALA A 26 -24.72 -10.10 10.73
CA ALA A 26 -24.71 -11.27 9.85
C ALA A 26 -25.15 -10.93 8.42
N MET A 27 -26.20 -10.11 8.28
CA MET A 27 -26.70 -9.66 6.98
C MET A 27 -25.68 -8.78 6.24
N LEU A 28 -25.10 -7.80 6.92
CA LEU A 28 -24.11 -6.91 6.34
C LEU A 28 -22.88 -7.70 5.87
N GLN A 29 -22.36 -8.63 6.67
CA GLN A 29 -21.26 -9.48 6.26
C GLN A 29 -21.62 -10.34 5.03
N GLY A 30 -22.79 -10.97 5.04
CA GLY A 30 -23.25 -11.80 3.92
C GLY A 30 -23.43 -11.02 2.62
N LEU A 31 -24.01 -9.82 2.69
CA LEU A 31 -24.19 -8.93 1.53
C LEU A 31 -22.84 -8.39 1.03
N TYR A 32 -21.92 -8.08 1.94
CA TYR A 32 -20.57 -7.66 1.58
C TYR A 32 -19.81 -8.75 0.81
N PHE A 33 -19.84 -10.01 1.27
CA PHE A 33 -19.25 -11.12 0.52
C PHE A 33 -19.90 -11.29 -0.86
N LYS A 34 -21.22 -11.09 -0.96
CA LYS A 34 -21.94 -11.14 -2.23
C LYS A 34 -21.50 -10.04 -3.17
N ALA A 35 -21.33 -8.81 -2.67
CA ALA A 35 -20.83 -7.66 -3.44
C ALA A 35 -19.43 -7.94 -3.98
N LYS A 36 -18.48 -8.38 -3.12
CA LYS A 36 -17.13 -8.77 -3.54
C LYS A 36 -17.13 -9.86 -4.63
N LYS A 37 -17.94 -10.90 -4.44
CA LYS A 37 -18.03 -12.00 -5.43
C LYS A 37 -18.60 -11.55 -6.76
N SER A 38 -19.58 -10.65 -6.75
CA SER A 38 -20.25 -10.14 -7.96
C SER A 38 -19.54 -8.93 -8.57
N LYS A 39 -18.50 -8.40 -7.93
CA LYS A 39 -17.80 -7.16 -8.31
C LYS A 39 -18.77 -5.98 -8.49
N ARG A 40 -19.75 -5.88 -7.62
CA ARG A 40 -20.74 -4.81 -7.60
C ARG A 40 -20.58 -3.93 -6.37
N PRO A 41 -20.91 -2.62 -6.48
CA PRO A 41 -21.00 -1.73 -5.34
C PRO A 41 -21.81 -2.33 -4.20
N PHE A 42 -21.31 -2.21 -2.99
CA PHE A 42 -21.97 -2.82 -1.84
C PHE A 42 -23.34 -2.19 -1.58
N ILE A 43 -23.46 -0.87 -1.79
CA ILE A 43 -24.74 -0.16 -1.65
C ILE A 43 -25.78 -0.70 -2.63
N GLU A 44 -25.42 -0.99 -3.88
CA GLU A 44 -26.33 -1.57 -4.86
C GLU A 44 -26.83 -2.96 -4.44
N VAL A 45 -25.95 -3.76 -3.83
CA VAL A 45 -26.32 -5.10 -3.36
C VAL A 45 -27.25 -5.02 -2.16
N ILE A 46 -27.08 -4.00 -1.30
CA ILE A 46 -28.01 -3.70 -0.18
C ILE A 46 -29.35 -3.23 -0.73
N ASP A 47 -29.35 -2.30 -1.68
CA ASP A 47 -30.57 -1.79 -2.31
C ASP A 47 -31.36 -2.92 -2.98
N ASP A 48 -30.70 -3.73 -3.82
CA ASP A 48 -31.30 -4.92 -4.42
C ASP A 48 -31.87 -5.92 -3.41
N TYR A 49 -31.26 -6.00 -2.22
CA TYR A 49 -31.74 -6.88 -1.16
C TYR A 49 -32.98 -6.32 -0.48
N LEU A 50 -32.97 -5.03 -0.13
CA LEU A 50 -34.08 -4.36 0.55
C LEU A 50 -35.29 -4.18 -0.38
N ASP A 51 -35.08 -3.95 -1.69
CA ASP A 51 -36.14 -3.83 -2.68
C ASP A 51 -37.00 -5.11 -2.83
N LYS A 52 -36.43 -6.24 -2.45
CA LYS A 52 -37.13 -7.55 -2.47
C LYS A 52 -37.92 -7.83 -1.18
N GLN A 53 -37.84 -6.91 -0.22
CA GLN A 53 -38.52 -7.08 1.07
C GLN A 53 -39.84 -6.27 1.06
N PRO A 54 -40.89 -6.75 1.73
CA PRO A 54 -42.16 -6.04 1.84
C PRO A 54 -42.05 -4.89 2.88
N LEU A 55 -41.29 -3.86 2.50
CA LEU A 55 -41.01 -2.68 3.33
C LEU A 55 -41.64 -1.43 2.71
N THR A 56 -42.20 -0.58 3.55
CA THR A 56 -42.56 0.79 3.14
C THR A 56 -41.30 1.63 2.94
N GLN A 57 -41.39 2.71 2.17
CA GLN A 57 -40.30 3.64 1.92
C GLN A 57 -39.66 4.15 3.22
N LYS A 58 -40.49 4.49 4.22
CA LYS A 58 -40.03 4.99 5.52
C LYS A 58 -39.25 3.90 6.29
N GLU A 59 -39.77 2.69 6.33
CA GLU A 59 -39.10 1.56 6.99
C GLU A 59 -37.75 1.25 6.34
N ARG A 60 -37.67 1.32 5.00
CA ARG A 60 -36.43 1.15 4.25
C ARG A 60 -35.39 2.21 4.62
N GLU A 61 -35.78 3.49 4.70
CA GLU A 61 -34.91 4.59 5.11
C GLU A 61 -34.41 4.41 6.54
N ASP A 62 -35.28 4.07 7.49
CA ASP A 62 -34.94 3.81 8.89
C ASP A 62 -33.95 2.64 9.03
N ILE A 63 -34.13 1.57 8.25
CA ILE A 63 -33.24 0.42 8.21
C ILE A 63 -31.86 0.80 7.63
N LEU A 64 -31.84 1.52 6.52
CA LEU A 64 -30.60 1.99 5.91
C LEU A 64 -29.78 2.87 6.87
N ASP A 65 -30.42 3.78 7.59
CA ASP A 65 -29.75 4.63 8.57
C ASP A 65 -29.19 3.85 9.76
N LEU A 66 -29.93 2.85 10.22
CA LEU A 66 -29.46 1.94 11.29
C LEU A 66 -28.26 1.11 10.80
N TRP A 67 -28.35 0.58 9.57
CA TRP A 67 -27.29 -0.22 8.96
C TRP A 67 -26.04 0.61 8.68
N ARG A 68 -26.16 1.88 8.27
CA ARG A 68 -25.03 2.82 8.14
C ARG A 68 -24.32 3.03 9.46
N LYS A 69 -25.07 3.28 10.53
CA LYS A 69 -24.50 3.45 11.89
C LYS A 69 -23.77 2.20 12.35
N ARG A 70 -24.38 1.03 12.15
CA ARG A 70 -23.80 -0.25 12.56
C ARG A 70 -22.58 -0.63 11.75
N ASN A 71 -22.62 -0.38 10.45
CA ASN A 71 -21.49 -0.62 9.57
C ASN A 71 -20.25 0.19 9.93
N LYS A 72 -20.42 1.45 10.30
CA LYS A 72 -19.32 2.29 10.80
C LYS A 72 -18.68 1.65 12.04
N ALA A 73 -19.46 1.02 12.92
CA ALA A 73 -18.96 0.29 14.09
C ALA A 73 -18.21 -1.00 13.71
N LEU A 74 -18.54 -1.63 12.58
CA LEU A 74 -17.92 -2.86 12.08
C LEU A 74 -16.70 -2.59 11.17
N SER A 75 -16.38 -1.31 10.89
CA SER A 75 -15.31 -0.90 9.96
C SER A 75 -15.42 -1.56 8.58
N LEU A 76 -16.65 -1.85 8.12
CA LEU A 76 -16.86 -2.33 6.76
C LEU A 76 -16.96 -1.13 5.80
N PRO A 77 -16.34 -1.14 4.62
CA PRO A 77 -16.37 -0.04 3.65
C PRO A 77 -17.74 -0.01 2.95
N LEU A 78 -18.69 0.84 3.42
CA LEU A 78 -20.09 0.59 3.07
C LEU A 78 -20.86 1.68 2.36
N PHE A 79 -20.61 2.92 2.58
CA PHE A 79 -21.56 3.96 2.20
C PHE A 79 -20.91 5.25 1.71
N GLU A 80 -19.61 5.25 1.53
CA GLU A 80 -18.94 6.33 0.81
C GLU A 80 -18.99 5.97 -0.67
N ASN A 81 -19.21 6.96 -1.53
CA ASN A 81 -19.10 6.78 -2.98
C ASN A 81 -17.89 5.92 -3.27
N GLU A 82 -18.06 4.84 -4.01
CA GLU A 82 -16.95 4.02 -4.47
C GLU A 82 -16.01 4.85 -5.37
N GLU A 83 -15.16 5.64 -4.77
CA GLU A 83 -13.76 5.49 -5.09
C GLU A 83 -13.40 4.12 -4.50
N GLU A 84 -13.14 3.12 -5.34
CA GLU A 84 -12.54 1.86 -4.91
C GLU A 84 -11.52 2.23 -3.85
N VAL A 85 -11.70 1.78 -2.59
CA VAL A 85 -10.59 1.82 -1.62
C VAL A 85 -9.59 0.87 -2.24
N MET A 86 -8.78 1.43 -3.13
CA MET A 86 -7.69 0.73 -3.77
C MET A 86 -6.79 0.30 -2.61
N ASP A 87 -6.76 -0.97 -2.33
CA ASP A 87 -5.84 -1.55 -1.34
C ASP A 87 -4.42 -1.39 -1.91
N TYR A 88 -3.93 -0.13 -1.79
CA TYR A 88 -2.66 0.26 -2.36
C TYR A 88 -1.52 -0.47 -1.67
N ARG A 89 -0.58 -0.94 -2.47
CA ARG A 89 0.69 -1.49 -2.00
C ARG A 89 1.82 -0.57 -2.39
N ILE A 90 2.57 -0.10 -1.41
CA ILE A 90 3.64 0.88 -1.62
C ILE A 90 4.99 0.16 -1.66
N PHE A 91 5.70 0.29 -2.76
CA PHE A 91 7.05 -0.20 -2.94
C PHE A 91 8.03 0.98 -2.91
N LEU A 92 8.92 0.97 -1.94
CA LEU A 92 9.93 2.01 -1.73
C LEU A 92 11.29 1.51 -2.21
N ASP A 93 11.96 2.23 -3.11
CA ASP A 93 13.39 2.00 -3.32
C ASP A 93 14.18 2.40 -2.08
N MET A 94 15.40 1.91 -1.96
CA MET A 94 16.30 2.28 -0.87
C MET A 94 17.22 3.42 -1.28
N ASP A 95 18.14 3.17 -2.21
CA ASP A 95 19.18 4.12 -2.60
C ASP A 95 18.56 5.36 -3.26
N GLY A 96 18.87 6.54 -2.77
CA GLY A 96 18.33 7.80 -3.30
C GLY A 96 16.86 8.09 -2.95
N VAL A 97 16.19 7.21 -2.21
CA VAL A 97 14.80 7.41 -1.72
C VAL A 97 14.75 7.38 -0.20
N LEU A 98 15.12 6.27 0.41
CA LEU A 98 15.14 6.11 1.86
C LEU A 98 16.52 6.34 2.45
N VAL A 99 17.59 5.96 1.72
CA VAL A 99 18.97 6.05 2.19
C VAL A 99 19.82 6.91 1.28
N ASP A 100 20.71 7.70 1.86
CA ASP A 100 21.59 8.63 1.19
C ASP A 100 22.87 7.91 0.71
N PHE A 101 22.73 7.20 -0.41
CA PHE A 101 23.83 6.52 -1.06
C PHE A 101 24.95 7.49 -1.48
N ASP A 102 24.57 8.66 -1.98
CA ASP A 102 25.51 9.63 -2.51
C ASP A 102 26.39 10.20 -1.39
N GLN A 103 25.80 10.53 -0.24
CA GLN A 103 26.56 11.01 0.91
C GLN A 103 27.46 9.90 1.49
N GLN A 104 26.96 8.68 1.61
CA GLN A 104 27.74 7.53 2.05
C GLN A 104 28.93 7.26 1.14
N PHE A 105 28.75 7.40 -0.20
CA PHE A 105 29.84 7.26 -1.14
C PHE A 105 30.86 8.39 -1.04
N LYS A 106 30.40 9.62 -0.83
CA LYS A 106 31.25 10.79 -0.60
C LYS A 106 32.09 10.64 0.69
N ASP A 107 31.49 10.14 1.75
CA ASP A 107 32.20 9.90 3.02
C ASP A 107 33.28 8.82 2.87
N LEU A 108 33.04 7.83 2.02
CA LEU A 108 34.01 6.79 1.69
C LEU A 108 35.17 7.28 0.85
N THR A 109 34.91 8.11 -0.19
CA THR A 109 35.86 8.41 -1.26
C THR A 109 36.33 9.86 -1.28
N GLY A 110 35.65 10.74 -0.56
CA GLY A 110 35.85 12.19 -0.61
C GLY A 110 35.18 12.88 -1.81
N MET A 111 34.48 12.12 -2.68
CA MET A 111 33.87 12.62 -3.93
C MET A 111 32.41 12.16 -4.06
N MET A 112 31.58 13.02 -4.64
CA MET A 112 30.23 12.59 -5.05
C MET A 112 30.31 11.53 -6.16
N PRO A 113 29.34 10.60 -6.27
CA PRO A 113 29.34 9.54 -7.29
C PRO A 113 29.63 10.04 -8.70
N ARG A 114 28.91 11.08 -9.16
CA ARG A 114 29.10 11.67 -10.50
C ARG A 114 30.49 12.26 -10.73
N GLU A 115 31.09 12.86 -9.70
CA GLU A 115 32.45 13.39 -9.77
C GLU A 115 33.45 12.23 -9.88
N PHE A 116 33.26 11.17 -9.11
CA PHE A 116 34.12 9.99 -9.16
C PHE A 116 34.04 9.31 -10.53
N GLU A 117 32.83 9.08 -11.06
CA GLU A 117 32.62 8.48 -12.39
C GLU A 117 33.21 9.32 -13.55
N SER A 118 33.36 10.62 -13.36
CA SER A 118 34.02 11.49 -14.37
C SER A 118 35.55 11.33 -14.41
N LYS A 119 36.13 10.76 -13.34
CA LYS A 119 37.59 10.65 -13.18
C LYS A 119 38.09 9.21 -13.20
N TYR A 120 37.25 8.28 -12.87
CA TYR A 120 37.57 6.87 -12.66
C TYR A 120 36.60 5.96 -13.44
N THR A 121 36.99 4.71 -13.62
CA THR A 121 36.18 3.72 -14.31
C THR A 121 35.04 3.19 -13.43
N THR A 122 34.06 2.57 -14.07
CA THR A 122 32.95 1.88 -13.36
C THR A 122 33.49 0.75 -12.46
N GLU A 123 34.55 0.07 -12.89
CA GLU A 123 35.22 -0.99 -12.13
C GLU A 123 35.83 -0.42 -10.84
N GLU A 124 36.53 0.72 -10.91
CA GLU A 124 37.11 1.39 -9.74
C GLU A 124 36.05 1.89 -8.79
N PHE A 125 34.94 2.41 -9.33
CA PHE A 125 33.79 2.83 -8.53
C PHE A 125 33.25 1.67 -7.65
N TRP A 126 32.97 0.53 -8.25
CA TRP A 126 32.46 -0.62 -7.52
C TRP A 126 33.51 -1.27 -6.63
N ALA A 127 34.78 -1.26 -7.04
CA ALA A 127 35.87 -1.77 -6.22
C ALA A 127 36.07 -0.96 -4.92
N ALA A 128 35.88 0.36 -4.96
CA ALA A 128 35.92 1.21 -3.75
C ALA A 128 34.84 0.79 -2.73
N ILE A 129 33.61 0.58 -3.21
CA ILE A 129 32.48 0.14 -2.39
C ILE A 129 32.70 -1.30 -1.85
N ASP A 130 33.15 -2.22 -2.72
CA ASP A 130 33.38 -3.61 -2.34
C ASP A 130 34.52 -3.73 -1.32
N LYS A 131 35.54 -2.89 -1.38
CA LYS A 131 36.62 -2.79 -0.38
C LYS A 131 36.11 -2.32 0.98
N ALA A 132 35.12 -1.41 1.02
CA ALA A 132 34.48 -0.96 2.25
C ALA A 132 33.57 -2.05 2.85
N GLY A 133 33.16 -3.02 2.03
CA GLY A 133 32.45 -4.23 2.47
C GLY A 133 31.01 -3.98 2.87
N VAL A 134 30.50 -4.87 3.72
CA VAL A 134 29.10 -4.85 4.22
C VAL A 134 28.79 -3.56 4.97
N GLY A 135 29.79 -2.98 5.63
CA GLY A 135 29.64 -1.76 6.43
C GLY A 135 29.13 -0.58 5.63
N PHE A 136 29.56 -0.44 4.36
CA PHE A 136 29.07 0.61 3.47
C PHE A 136 27.55 0.57 3.34
N TRP A 137 27.00 -0.58 2.99
CA TRP A 137 25.57 -0.76 2.72
C TRP A 137 24.71 -0.75 3.99
N ARG A 138 25.25 -1.26 5.09
CA ARG A 138 24.55 -1.30 6.38
C ARG A 138 24.54 0.06 7.07
N GLY A 139 25.60 0.85 6.87
CA GLY A 139 25.82 2.12 7.54
C GLY A 139 25.24 3.35 6.82
N MET A 140 24.49 3.16 5.73
CA MET A 140 23.86 4.30 5.04
C MET A 140 22.84 4.99 5.95
N ASP A 141 22.95 6.31 6.05
CA ASP A 141 21.99 7.12 6.77
C ASP A 141 20.69 7.29 5.98
N TRP A 142 19.63 7.68 6.69
CA TRP A 142 18.39 8.06 6.03
C TRP A 142 18.58 9.29 5.14
N MET A 143 17.94 9.26 3.96
CA MET A 143 17.75 10.47 3.16
C MET A 143 17.03 11.54 4.00
N PRO A 144 17.27 12.85 3.76
CA PRO A 144 16.46 13.90 4.36
C PRO A 144 14.96 13.67 4.11
N GLY A 145 14.21 13.46 5.19
CA GLY A 145 12.78 13.10 5.16
C GLY A 145 12.48 11.64 4.81
N GLY A 146 13.48 10.80 4.55
CA GLY A 146 13.29 9.39 4.18
C GLY A 146 12.62 8.56 5.28
N GLU A 147 13.00 8.76 6.54
CA GLU A 147 12.36 8.10 7.67
C GLU A 147 10.89 8.52 7.83
N ALA A 148 10.58 9.80 7.65
CA ALA A 148 9.20 10.29 7.70
C ALA A 148 8.35 9.72 6.56
N LEU A 149 8.92 9.63 5.35
CA LEU A 149 8.27 8.98 4.20
C LEU A 149 8.02 7.49 4.46
N TYR A 150 9.00 6.79 5.00
CA TYR A 150 8.83 5.39 5.40
C TYR A 150 7.69 5.22 6.42
N ASN A 151 7.67 6.04 7.48
CA ASN A 151 6.66 5.98 8.53
C ASN A 151 5.24 6.26 7.98
N ARG A 152 5.11 7.13 6.97
CA ARG A 152 3.85 7.34 6.27
C ARG A 152 3.45 6.10 5.47
N ALA A 153 4.36 5.55 4.66
CA ALA A 153 4.09 4.35 3.88
C ALA A 153 3.76 3.14 4.77
N ALA A 154 4.32 3.08 5.98
CA ALA A 154 4.08 2.01 6.95
C ALA A 154 2.65 1.98 7.52
N GLN A 155 1.82 2.97 7.24
CA GLN A 155 0.39 2.95 7.56
C GLN A 155 -0.41 2.09 6.57
N TYR A 156 0.21 1.65 5.46
CA TYR A 156 -0.36 0.86 4.38
C TYR A 156 0.41 -0.44 4.19
N ASP A 157 -0.06 -1.32 3.30
CA ASP A 157 0.72 -2.49 2.88
C ASP A 157 1.96 -2.00 2.11
N HIS A 158 3.15 -2.19 2.67
CA HIS A 158 4.37 -1.59 2.16
C HIS A 158 5.55 -2.55 2.14
N PHE A 159 6.46 -2.30 1.20
CA PHE A 159 7.63 -3.14 0.92
C PHE A 159 8.83 -2.27 0.55
N LEU A 160 10.03 -2.77 0.85
CA LEU A 160 11.24 -2.26 0.22
C LEU A 160 11.52 -3.05 -1.07
N LEU A 161 11.84 -2.35 -2.16
CA LEU A 161 12.17 -2.94 -3.45
C LEU A 161 13.42 -2.30 -4.02
N SER A 162 14.58 -2.88 -3.75
CA SER A 162 15.88 -2.30 -4.08
C SER A 162 16.69 -3.14 -5.05
N SER A 163 17.53 -2.48 -5.85
CA SER A 163 18.45 -3.12 -6.77
C SER A 163 19.83 -3.28 -6.14
N PRO A 164 20.27 -4.50 -5.81
CA PRO A 164 21.62 -4.71 -5.31
C PRO A 164 22.64 -4.54 -6.42
N SER A 165 23.89 -4.19 -6.07
CA SER A 165 25.02 -4.31 -6.97
C SER A 165 25.25 -5.77 -7.37
N ARG A 166 26.24 -6.04 -8.25
CA ARG A 166 26.61 -7.42 -8.62
C ARG A 166 27.21 -8.21 -7.46
N SER A 167 27.74 -7.52 -6.45
CA SER A 167 28.38 -8.12 -5.29
C SER A 167 27.35 -8.66 -4.28
N GLU A 168 27.58 -9.83 -3.72
CA GLU A 168 26.78 -10.38 -2.63
C GLU A 168 26.85 -9.51 -1.36
N ILE A 169 27.93 -8.77 -1.18
CA ILE A 169 28.15 -7.82 -0.07
C ILE A 169 27.00 -6.80 0.00
N SER A 170 26.56 -6.27 -1.16
CA SER A 170 25.45 -5.31 -1.20
C SER A 170 24.12 -5.93 -0.74
N LYS A 171 23.87 -7.18 -1.11
CA LYS A 171 22.65 -7.87 -0.69
C LYS A 171 22.64 -8.13 0.83
N ILE A 172 23.79 -8.52 1.38
CA ILE A 172 23.94 -8.73 2.81
C ILE A 172 23.73 -7.40 3.55
N GLY A 173 24.42 -6.34 3.11
CA GLY A 173 24.37 -5.05 3.76
C GLY A 173 22.95 -4.43 3.73
N LYS A 174 22.27 -4.47 2.59
CA LYS A 174 20.86 -4.00 2.48
C LYS A 174 19.89 -4.79 3.37
N ARG A 175 20.09 -6.10 3.53
CA ARG A 175 19.28 -6.91 4.47
C ARG A 175 19.57 -6.52 5.93
N LEU A 176 20.83 -6.24 6.27
CA LEU A 176 21.20 -5.80 7.60
C LEU A 176 20.66 -4.40 7.88
N TRP A 177 20.79 -3.46 6.94
CA TRP A 177 20.18 -2.15 7.06
C TRP A 177 18.67 -2.24 7.32
N ARG A 178 17.95 -3.05 6.49
CA ARG A 178 16.52 -3.29 6.67
C ARG A 178 16.22 -3.85 8.06
N ARG A 179 16.97 -4.84 8.53
CA ARG A 179 16.78 -5.42 9.86
C ARG A 179 16.92 -4.39 10.97
N ASP A 180 17.92 -3.49 10.84
CA ASP A 180 18.28 -2.54 11.88
C ASP A 180 17.34 -1.31 11.90
N ASN A 181 16.80 -0.91 10.74
CA ASN A 181 16.01 0.32 10.60
C ASN A 181 14.50 0.07 10.33
N THR A 182 14.15 -1.01 9.63
CA THR A 182 12.77 -1.32 9.23
C THR A 182 12.44 -2.80 9.47
N PRO A 183 12.55 -3.32 10.71
CA PRO A 183 12.56 -4.76 11.01
C PRO A 183 11.31 -5.51 10.55
N ASN A 184 10.16 -4.84 10.53
CA ASN A 184 8.88 -5.45 10.18
C ASN A 184 8.55 -5.36 8.68
N THR A 185 9.38 -4.70 7.86
CA THR A 185 9.13 -4.51 6.43
C THR A 185 9.83 -5.57 5.61
N LYS A 186 9.13 -6.16 4.66
CA LYS A 186 9.71 -7.13 3.73
C LYS A 186 10.57 -6.43 2.68
N LEU A 187 11.78 -6.93 2.47
CA LEU A 187 12.70 -6.43 1.45
C LEU A 187 12.75 -7.40 0.26
N TYR A 188 12.44 -6.88 -0.92
CA TYR A 188 12.69 -7.54 -2.19
C TYR A 188 13.96 -6.97 -2.84
N LEU A 189 14.86 -7.85 -3.20
CA LEU A 189 16.08 -7.52 -3.95
C LEU A 189 15.91 -7.99 -5.39
N ALA A 190 15.76 -7.05 -6.31
CA ALA A 190 15.55 -7.32 -7.72
C ALA A 190 16.43 -6.39 -8.57
N ARG A 191 16.94 -6.88 -9.71
CA ARG A 191 17.61 -6.00 -10.67
C ARG A 191 16.64 -4.92 -11.15
N SER A 192 17.14 -3.73 -11.44
CA SER A 192 16.37 -2.56 -11.85
C SER A 192 15.24 -2.90 -12.85
N TYR A 193 15.57 -3.52 -14.00
CA TYR A 193 14.61 -3.91 -15.03
C TYR A 193 13.58 -4.98 -14.58
N ASN A 194 13.82 -5.67 -13.48
CA ASN A 194 12.90 -6.66 -12.92
C ASN A 194 11.92 -6.06 -11.89
N LYS A 195 12.14 -4.82 -11.43
CA LYS A 195 11.20 -4.14 -10.51
C LYS A 195 9.79 -4.13 -11.09
N ARG A 196 9.63 -3.90 -12.40
CA ARG A 196 8.34 -3.92 -13.11
C ARG A 196 7.51 -5.19 -12.95
N LYS A 197 8.13 -6.31 -12.55
CA LYS A 197 7.40 -7.58 -12.32
C LYS A 197 6.53 -7.55 -11.05
N PHE A 198 6.72 -6.57 -10.21
CA PHE A 198 5.91 -6.32 -9.01
C PHE A 198 4.78 -5.33 -9.27
N ALA A 199 4.69 -4.74 -10.47
CA ALA A 199 3.66 -3.78 -10.80
C ALA A 199 2.28 -4.45 -10.93
N ALA A 200 1.27 -3.74 -10.45
CA ALA A 200 -0.15 -4.04 -10.61
C ALA A 200 -0.94 -2.73 -10.52
N PRO A 201 -2.22 -2.66 -10.91
CA PRO A 201 -2.98 -1.40 -10.94
C PRO A 201 -3.01 -0.63 -9.62
N ASN A 202 -2.99 -1.33 -8.47
CA ASN A 202 -2.97 -0.76 -7.12
C ASN A 202 -1.57 -0.76 -6.47
N HIS A 203 -0.50 -1.05 -7.22
CA HIS A 203 0.86 -1.03 -6.70
C HIS A 203 1.56 0.29 -7.05
N ILE A 204 2.06 0.97 -6.04
CA ILE A 204 2.79 2.24 -6.16
C ILE A 204 4.28 1.97 -6.02
N LEU A 205 5.10 2.39 -6.97
CA LEU A 205 6.55 2.43 -6.83
C LEU A 205 7.01 3.87 -6.59
N ILE A 206 7.81 4.08 -5.54
CA ILE A 206 8.55 5.31 -5.28
C ILE A 206 10.03 5.02 -5.53
N ASP A 207 10.61 5.64 -6.55
CA ASP A 207 11.97 5.35 -7.05
C ASP A 207 12.59 6.64 -7.59
N ASP A 208 13.87 6.88 -7.39
CA ASP A 208 14.59 8.07 -7.86
C ASP A 208 14.98 8.00 -9.34
N ARG A 209 14.86 6.82 -9.95
CA ARG A 209 15.23 6.57 -11.34
C ARG A 209 14.02 6.61 -12.27
N ALA A 210 14.03 7.58 -13.18
CA ALA A 210 12.95 7.76 -14.16
C ALA A 210 12.66 6.48 -14.98
N ASP A 211 13.72 5.73 -15.35
CA ASP A 211 13.57 4.48 -16.11
C ASP A 211 12.78 3.41 -15.34
N ASN A 212 13.04 3.27 -14.04
CA ASN A 212 12.30 2.32 -13.19
C ASN A 212 10.84 2.71 -13.10
N VAL A 213 10.57 3.99 -12.83
CA VAL A 213 9.23 4.55 -12.74
C VAL A 213 8.46 4.37 -14.04
N GLN A 214 9.09 4.63 -15.21
CA GLN A 214 8.43 4.45 -16.48
C GLN A 214 8.12 2.98 -16.78
N GLN A 215 9.09 2.07 -16.58
CA GLN A 215 8.88 0.63 -16.75
C GLN A 215 7.79 0.07 -15.82
N TRP A 216 7.64 0.65 -14.62
CA TRP A 216 6.59 0.27 -13.70
C TRP A 216 5.21 0.71 -14.20
N LYS A 217 5.10 1.95 -14.71
CA LYS A 217 3.88 2.47 -15.34
C LYS A 217 3.49 1.66 -16.58
N ASP A 218 4.45 1.34 -17.43
CA ASP A 218 4.23 0.53 -18.62
C ASP A 218 3.73 -0.90 -18.29
N ALA A 219 4.07 -1.38 -17.09
CA ALA A 219 3.59 -2.65 -16.56
C ALA A 219 2.24 -2.54 -15.81
N GLY A 220 1.59 -1.37 -15.85
CA GLY A 220 0.24 -1.14 -15.30
C GLY A 220 0.20 -0.70 -13.84
N GLY A 221 1.34 -0.36 -13.23
CA GLY A 221 1.40 0.16 -11.86
C GLY A 221 1.44 1.69 -11.80
N ILE A 222 1.36 2.24 -10.60
CA ILE A 222 1.47 3.67 -10.31
C ILE A 222 2.93 3.97 -9.97
N GLY A 223 3.60 4.79 -10.75
CA GLY A 223 5.00 5.16 -10.52
C GLY A 223 5.15 6.61 -10.09
N ILE A 224 5.83 6.86 -8.98
CA ILE A 224 6.16 8.18 -8.44
C ILE A 224 7.68 8.37 -8.53
N LEU A 225 8.13 9.33 -9.34
CA LEU A 225 9.53 9.69 -9.40
C LEU A 225 9.89 10.52 -8.17
N TYR A 226 10.77 9.97 -7.33
CA TYR A 226 11.23 10.65 -6.12
C TYR A 226 12.12 11.86 -6.45
N LYS A 227 11.81 12.99 -5.85
CA LYS A 227 12.64 14.20 -5.82
C LYS A 227 12.85 14.71 -4.40
N SER A 228 11.85 14.53 -3.55
CA SER A 228 11.88 14.80 -2.12
C SER A 228 10.72 14.10 -1.43
N ALA A 229 10.82 13.88 -0.11
CA ALA A 229 9.73 13.31 0.68
C ALA A 229 8.45 14.16 0.59
N ASP A 230 8.57 15.49 0.62
CA ASP A 230 7.42 16.41 0.51
C ASP A 230 6.69 16.30 -0.82
N GLN A 231 7.44 16.13 -1.94
CA GLN A 231 6.83 15.94 -3.24
C GLN A 231 6.07 14.61 -3.30
N VAL A 232 6.67 13.54 -2.79
CA VAL A 232 6.02 12.22 -2.75
C VAL A 232 4.76 12.26 -1.88
N ASN A 233 4.82 12.91 -0.72
CA ASN A 233 3.66 13.07 0.16
C ASN A 233 2.48 13.73 -0.57
N LYS A 234 2.73 14.76 -1.36
CA LYS A 234 1.69 15.42 -2.18
C LYS A 234 1.12 14.50 -3.27
N GLU A 235 1.93 13.60 -3.84
CA GLU A 235 1.42 12.62 -4.81
C GLU A 235 0.59 11.53 -4.13
N LEU A 236 0.97 11.10 -2.92
CA LEU A 236 0.18 10.16 -2.13
C LEU A 236 -1.16 10.79 -1.68
N ASP A 237 -1.17 12.07 -1.26
CA ASP A 237 -2.40 12.81 -0.94
C ASP A 237 -3.41 12.80 -2.10
N LYS A 238 -2.95 12.93 -3.35
CA LYS A 238 -3.82 12.87 -4.55
C LYS A 238 -4.44 11.50 -4.78
N LEU A 239 -3.83 10.45 -4.22
CA LEU A 239 -4.32 9.07 -4.29
C LEU A 239 -5.22 8.73 -3.08
N GLY A 240 -5.45 9.69 -2.17
CA GLY A 240 -6.25 9.48 -0.96
C GLY A 240 -5.51 8.70 0.15
N LEU A 241 -4.18 8.69 0.12
CA LEU A 241 -3.31 7.96 1.06
C LEU A 241 -2.72 8.89 2.10
#